data_4d675a6aca2196786886892b42bce83f
#
_entry.id   4d675a6aca2196786886892b42bce83f
#
_cell.length_a   1.000
_cell.length_b   1.000
_cell.length_c   1.000
_cell.angle_alpha   90.00
_cell.angle_beta   90.00
_cell.angle_gamma   90.00
#
_symmetry.space_group_name_H-M   'P 1'
#
loop_
_entity.id
_entity.type
_entity.pdbx_description
1 polymer ?
#
loop_
_entity_poly.entity_id
_entity_poly.type
_entity_poly.pdbx_seq_one_letter_code
_entity_poly.pdbx_strand_id
1 'polypeptide(L)'
;MMSPAGLPSSPEGHRSSSWPLAGLWAALIVYASLHPFGPWRLPVLLPGQGWADLLWLPEQRHSRFDLWSNFVAYLPLGLLLALGWLRDGHRPLPTLLKAALCGSLLSLLMECIQYGLPVRVPSRHDWIMNSTGALVGALAALLLLRLGVLAHWQRLREVIFVPHGTLGLALLLSWPIGLLFPPPVPLATGQGLERLLDALDTVLEGSALQIWVPQPDPHASISPGVEVIAVALGLLAPCWVSFVMLRRVRHRLVTLGLALLGGVGATTLSTLLNFGPEHALSWLTPPVLPGLLIGLVVGAALAFLPRRLVAALGLMALTLLVALISQTGDDPYFALSLDGWERGRFIRFHGVAQWIGWIWPFAALLFLLIQVAAPHRIRAPATPSRSG
;
A
#
# COMPACT_ATOMS: atom_id res chain seq x y z
N MET A 1 19.39 -43.20 -5.32
CA MET A 1 19.72 -41.88 -5.89
C MET A 1 18.55 -41.46 -6.78
N MET A 2 17.57 -40.78 -6.19
CA MET A 2 16.43 -40.22 -6.93
C MET A 2 16.80 -38.83 -7.40
N SER A 3 16.82 -38.63 -8.71
CA SER A 3 17.01 -37.34 -9.36
C SER A 3 15.89 -36.37 -8.96
N PRO A 4 16.17 -35.11 -8.58
CA PRO A 4 15.13 -34.16 -8.30
C PRO A 4 14.39 -33.80 -9.61
N ALA A 5 13.09 -34.04 -9.61
CA ALA A 5 12.19 -33.70 -10.71
C ALA A 5 12.41 -32.24 -11.13
N GLY A 6 12.83 -32.05 -12.38
CA GLY A 6 13.08 -30.76 -12.98
C GLY A 6 11.82 -29.93 -12.97
N LEU A 7 11.94 -28.74 -12.42
CA LEU A 7 10.98 -27.66 -12.61
C LEU A 7 10.91 -27.36 -14.12
N PRO A 8 9.70 -27.24 -14.71
CA PRO A 8 9.60 -26.87 -16.11
C PRO A 8 10.27 -25.52 -16.32
N SER A 9 11.27 -25.48 -17.20
CA SER A 9 11.88 -24.26 -17.70
C SER A 9 10.77 -23.38 -18.29
N SER A 10 10.54 -22.21 -17.69
CA SER A 10 9.58 -21.23 -18.19
C SER A 10 10.03 -20.74 -19.56
N PRO A 11 9.18 -20.82 -20.59
CA PRO A 11 9.46 -20.16 -21.86
C PRO A 11 9.36 -18.64 -21.65
N GLU A 12 10.43 -17.96 -22.06
CA GLU A 12 10.53 -16.50 -22.25
C GLU A 12 10.26 -15.57 -21.04
N GLY A 13 11.33 -15.14 -20.40
CA GLY A 13 11.54 -13.75 -19.96
C GLY A 13 10.58 -13.13 -18.94
N HIS A 14 9.78 -13.87 -18.18
CA HIS A 14 8.98 -13.28 -17.09
C HIS A 14 9.87 -13.03 -15.87
N ARG A 15 10.48 -11.83 -15.82
CA ARG A 15 11.15 -11.34 -14.61
C ARG A 15 10.21 -11.54 -13.41
N SER A 16 10.69 -12.21 -12.38
CA SER A 16 9.93 -12.45 -11.16
C SER A 16 9.41 -11.12 -10.60
N SER A 17 8.09 -11.02 -10.35
CA SER A 17 7.48 -9.85 -9.71
C SER A 17 8.02 -9.58 -8.29
N SER A 18 8.81 -10.51 -7.74
CA SER A 18 9.45 -10.34 -6.43
C SER A 18 10.49 -9.22 -6.43
N TRP A 19 11.22 -8.99 -7.54
CA TRP A 19 12.25 -7.96 -7.62
C TRP A 19 11.71 -6.53 -7.55
N PRO A 20 10.69 -6.13 -8.35
CA PRO A 20 10.07 -4.82 -8.21
C PRO A 20 9.47 -4.59 -6.82
N LEU A 21 8.85 -5.63 -6.24
CA LEU A 21 8.28 -5.55 -4.89
C LEU A 21 9.37 -5.42 -3.82
N ALA A 22 10.49 -6.13 -3.95
CA ALA A 22 11.64 -5.99 -3.04
C ALA A 22 12.24 -4.58 -3.12
N GLY A 23 12.38 -4.03 -4.33
CA GLY A 23 12.85 -2.65 -4.55
C GLY A 23 11.90 -1.61 -3.94
N LEU A 24 10.61 -1.77 -4.14
CA LEU A 24 9.59 -0.90 -3.53
C LEU A 24 9.65 -0.99 -2.00
N TRP A 25 9.74 -2.20 -1.45
CA TRP A 25 9.79 -2.39 0.00
C TRP A 25 11.08 -1.81 0.61
N ALA A 26 12.22 -1.98 -0.06
CA ALA A 26 13.46 -1.34 0.34
C ALA A 26 13.34 0.20 0.34
N ALA A 27 12.71 0.78 -0.69
CA ALA A 27 12.45 2.22 -0.75
C ALA A 27 11.55 2.70 0.41
N LEU A 28 10.54 1.92 0.79
CA LEU A 28 9.69 2.21 1.96
C LEU A 28 10.48 2.15 3.27
N ILE A 29 11.39 1.19 3.42
CA ILE A 29 12.29 1.12 4.58
C ILE A 29 13.18 2.37 4.63
N VAL A 30 13.81 2.75 3.52
CA VAL A 30 14.63 3.96 3.43
C VAL A 30 13.83 5.20 3.81
N TYR A 31 12.62 5.33 3.25
CA TYR A 31 11.71 6.44 3.59
C TYR A 31 11.43 6.48 5.09
N ALA A 32 10.95 5.37 5.69
CA ALA A 32 10.58 5.30 7.10
C ALA A 32 11.79 5.54 8.04
N SER A 33 12.98 5.08 7.63
CA SER A 33 14.21 5.23 8.42
C SER A 33 14.73 6.64 8.43
N LEU A 34 14.59 7.38 7.31
CA LEU A 34 15.18 8.71 7.13
C LEU A 34 14.20 9.87 7.30
N HIS A 35 12.88 9.59 7.36
CA HIS A 35 11.88 10.64 7.63
C HIS A 35 12.17 11.31 8.98
N PRO A 36 12.13 12.66 9.10
CA PRO A 36 11.60 13.67 8.17
C PRO A 36 12.61 14.24 7.15
N PHE A 37 13.69 13.53 6.82
CA PHE A 37 14.72 13.93 5.84
C PHE A 37 15.50 15.20 6.17
N GLY A 38 15.48 15.66 7.39
CA GLY A 38 16.25 16.82 7.84
C GLY A 38 15.78 17.34 9.21
N PRO A 39 16.46 18.35 9.74
CA PRO A 39 17.71 18.97 9.23
C PRO A 39 18.92 18.03 9.35
N TRP A 40 19.76 17.99 8.29
CA TRP A 40 20.97 17.20 8.30
C TRP A 40 22.10 17.91 9.05
N ARG A 41 22.87 17.16 9.86
CA ARG A 41 24.04 17.66 10.56
C ARG A 41 25.16 16.62 10.47
N LEU A 42 26.41 17.08 10.47
CA LEU A 42 27.54 16.17 10.57
C LEU A 42 27.54 15.50 11.96
N PRO A 43 27.80 14.19 12.02
CA PRO A 43 27.96 13.49 13.29
C PRO A 43 29.02 14.14 14.14
N VAL A 44 28.75 14.34 15.42
CA VAL A 44 29.71 14.85 16.36
C VAL A 44 30.55 13.66 16.86
N LEU A 45 31.80 13.61 16.43
CA LEU A 45 32.79 12.62 16.92
C LEU A 45 33.35 13.07 18.26
N LEU A 46 33.41 12.17 19.22
CA LEU A 46 34.08 12.44 20.50
C LEU A 46 35.62 12.47 20.32
N PRO A 47 36.37 13.16 21.20
CA PRO A 47 37.81 13.16 21.16
C PRO A 47 38.38 11.73 21.14
N GLY A 48 39.17 11.41 20.14
CA GLY A 48 39.73 10.08 19.94
C GLY A 48 38.89 9.10 19.11
N GLN A 49 37.68 9.48 18.71
CA GLN A 49 36.83 8.69 17.77
C GLN A 49 37.13 9.05 16.31
N GLY A 50 37.17 8.01 15.46
CA GLY A 50 37.21 8.14 14.01
C GLY A 50 35.89 7.77 13.38
N TRP A 51 35.76 8.00 12.07
CA TRP A 51 34.54 7.61 11.30
C TRP A 51 34.21 6.12 11.38
N ALA A 52 35.23 5.27 11.54
CA ALA A 52 35.03 3.83 11.69
C ALA A 52 34.31 3.46 13.00
N ASP A 53 34.41 4.30 14.03
CA ASP A 53 33.77 4.05 15.32
C ASP A 53 32.26 4.22 15.26
N LEU A 54 31.72 4.91 14.23
CA LEU A 54 30.28 4.99 13.96
C LEU A 54 29.66 3.64 13.59
N LEU A 55 30.47 2.67 13.13
CA LEU A 55 30.00 1.30 12.88
C LEU A 55 29.72 0.52 14.18
N TRP A 56 30.30 0.96 15.30
CA TRP A 56 30.01 0.43 16.63
C TRP A 56 28.78 1.13 17.20
N LEU A 57 27.62 0.78 16.66
CA LEU A 57 26.35 1.38 17.04
C LEU A 57 26.14 1.35 18.56
N PRO A 58 25.60 2.43 19.16
CA PRO A 58 25.36 2.50 20.59
C PRO A 58 24.28 1.51 21.04
N GLU A 59 24.38 1.05 22.29
CA GLU A 59 23.33 0.29 22.94
C GLU A 59 22.30 1.27 23.51
N GLN A 60 21.13 1.31 22.89
CA GLN A 60 20.00 2.14 23.34
C GLN A 60 18.91 1.27 23.93
N ARG A 61 18.24 1.78 24.97
CA ARG A 61 17.03 1.15 25.50
C ARG A 61 15.85 1.54 24.63
N HIS A 62 15.29 0.57 23.92
CA HIS A 62 14.09 0.72 23.10
C HIS A 62 12.88 0.13 23.80
N SER A 63 11.68 0.64 23.45
CA SER A 63 10.44 -0.01 23.83
C SER A 63 10.32 -1.37 23.13
N ARG A 64 9.61 -2.31 23.73
CA ARG A 64 9.33 -3.60 23.08
C ARG A 64 8.65 -3.41 21.72
N PHE A 65 7.83 -2.38 21.61
CA PHE A 65 7.14 -2.03 20.37
C PHE A 65 8.14 -1.64 19.26
N ASP A 66 9.12 -0.79 19.56
CA ASP A 66 10.13 -0.36 18.58
C ASP A 66 10.93 -1.56 18.05
N LEU A 67 11.34 -2.45 18.93
CA LEU A 67 12.05 -3.67 18.54
C LEU A 67 11.22 -4.56 17.61
N TRP A 68 9.95 -4.81 17.94
CA TRP A 68 9.07 -5.61 17.11
C TRP A 68 8.74 -4.94 15.77
N SER A 69 8.55 -3.62 15.76
CA SER A 69 8.28 -2.88 14.52
C SER A 69 9.45 -2.98 13.54
N ASN A 70 10.69 -2.87 14.02
CA ASN A 70 11.89 -3.04 13.22
C ASN A 70 11.99 -4.47 12.65
N PHE A 71 11.81 -5.49 13.48
CA PHE A 71 11.77 -6.89 13.02
C PHE A 71 10.73 -7.12 11.93
N VAL A 72 9.48 -6.67 12.15
CA VAL A 72 8.37 -6.86 11.21
C VAL A 72 8.60 -6.08 9.91
N ALA A 73 9.21 -4.89 9.97
CA ALA A 73 9.50 -4.09 8.78
C ALA A 73 10.48 -4.77 7.82
N TYR A 74 11.47 -5.51 8.31
CA TYR A 74 12.46 -6.18 7.47
C TYR A 74 12.09 -7.60 7.04
N LEU A 75 11.08 -8.20 7.66
CA LEU A 75 10.60 -9.55 7.30
C LEU A 75 10.14 -9.65 5.83
N PRO A 76 9.29 -8.74 5.29
CA PRO A 76 8.90 -8.78 3.88
C PRO A 76 10.08 -8.57 2.93
N LEU A 77 11.07 -7.73 3.30
CA LEU A 77 12.26 -7.53 2.48
C LEU A 77 13.03 -8.84 2.29
N GLY A 78 13.34 -9.53 3.40
CA GLY A 78 14.03 -10.82 3.36
C GLY A 78 13.26 -11.87 2.57
N LEU A 79 11.94 -11.94 2.75
CA LEU A 79 11.05 -12.83 2.02
C LEU A 79 11.07 -12.56 0.51
N LEU A 80 10.92 -11.30 0.09
CA LEU A 80 10.85 -10.92 -1.32
C LEU A 80 12.19 -11.12 -2.04
N LEU A 81 13.31 -10.78 -1.39
CA LEU A 81 14.66 -11.03 -1.91
C LEU A 81 14.91 -12.52 -2.09
N ALA A 82 14.62 -13.33 -1.07
CA ALA A 82 14.79 -14.79 -1.16
C ALA A 82 13.89 -15.40 -2.23
N LEU A 83 12.62 -15.00 -2.34
CA LEU A 83 11.71 -15.45 -3.40
C LEU A 83 12.24 -15.08 -4.80
N GLY A 84 12.83 -13.90 -4.96
CA GLY A 84 13.46 -13.49 -6.22
C GLY A 84 14.52 -14.48 -6.64
N TRP A 85 15.55 -14.68 -5.82
CA TRP A 85 16.66 -15.60 -6.13
C TRP A 85 16.24 -17.06 -6.25
N LEU A 86 15.34 -17.55 -5.40
CA LEU A 86 14.85 -18.95 -5.49
C LEU A 86 14.09 -19.21 -6.80
N ARG A 87 13.34 -18.23 -7.30
CA ARG A 87 12.66 -18.32 -8.60
C ARG A 87 13.62 -18.24 -9.78
N ASP A 88 14.73 -17.52 -9.61
CA ASP A 88 15.81 -17.45 -10.60
C ASP A 88 16.71 -18.72 -10.57
N GLY A 89 16.35 -19.75 -9.79
CA GLY A 89 17.02 -21.05 -9.74
C GLY A 89 18.25 -21.14 -8.82
N HIS A 90 18.46 -20.15 -7.95
CA HIS A 90 19.57 -20.18 -7.02
C HIS A 90 19.38 -21.24 -5.92
N ARG A 91 20.50 -21.78 -5.42
CA ARG A 91 20.48 -22.77 -4.32
C ARG A 91 19.92 -22.16 -3.03
N PRO A 92 19.13 -22.91 -2.22
CA PRO A 92 18.45 -22.39 -1.04
C PRO A 92 19.37 -21.75 0.00
N LEU A 93 20.43 -22.44 0.42
CA LEU A 93 21.32 -21.99 1.49
C LEU A 93 22.07 -20.69 1.13
N PRO A 94 22.74 -20.56 -0.04
CA PRO A 94 23.31 -19.29 -0.46
C PRO A 94 22.27 -18.15 -0.58
N THR A 95 21.04 -18.48 -0.97
CA THR A 95 19.95 -17.50 -1.08
C THR A 95 19.55 -16.94 0.29
N LEU A 96 19.42 -17.80 1.32
CA LEU A 96 19.15 -17.36 2.68
C LEU A 96 20.22 -16.38 3.18
N LEU A 97 21.49 -16.74 2.98
CA LEU A 97 22.62 -15.91 3.41
C LEU A 97 22.64 -14.57 2.67
N LYS A 98 22.43 -14.58 1.35
CA LYS A 98 22.38 -13.36 0.54
C LYS A 98 21.24 -12.44 0.98
N ALA A 99 20.02 -12.97 1.18
CA ALA A 99 18.87 -12.18 1.57
C ALA A 99 19.03 -11.57 2.97
N ALA A 100 19.53 -12.36 3.93
CA ALA A 100 19.83 -11.88 5.28
C ALA A 100 20.94 -10.81 5.26
N LEU A 101 22.00 -11.04 4.48
CA LEU A 101 23.11 -10.08 4.34
C LEU A 101 22.64 -8.77 3.70
N CYS A 102 21.86 -8.83 2.61
CA CYS A 102 21.32 -7.61 1.98
C CYS A 102 20.42 -6.82 2.95
N GLY A 103 19.54 -7.50 3.69
CA GLY A 103 18.72 -6.84 4.70
C GLY A 103 19.55 -6.23 5.83
N SER A 104 20.55 -6.97 6.33
CA SER A 104 21.47 -6.50 7.37
C SER A 104 22.32 -5.31 6.92
N LEU A 105 22.83 -5.34 5.69
CA LEU A 105 23.61 -4.23 5.12
C LEU A 105 22.75 -2.97 4.91
N LEU A 106 21.51 -3.14 4.41
CA LEU A 106 20.58 -2.02 4.29
C LEU A 106 20.30 -1.41 5.67
N SER A 107 20.04 -2.25 6.68
CA SER A 107 19.81 -1.76 8.05
C SER A 107 21.03 -1.01 8.59
N LEU A 108 22.22 -1.59 8.49
CA LEU A 108 23.44 -0.94 8.94
C LEU A 108 23.66 0.41 8.23
N LEU A 109 23.41 0.46 6.93
CA LEU A 109 23.49 1.70 6.14
C LEU A 109 22.51 2.75 6.68
N MET A 110 21.27 2.36 6.99
CA MET A 110 20.27 3.29 7.54
C MET A 110 20.72 3.82 8.91
N GLU A 111 21.19 2.95 9.80
CA GLU A 111 21.69 3.35 11.11
C GLU A 111 22.88 4.32 10.99
N CYS A 112 23.81 4.05 10.06
CA CYS A 112 24.93 4.96 9.81
C CYS A 112 24.47 6.33 9.26
N ILE A 113 23.50 6.36 8.37
CA ILE A 113 22.97 7.63 7.83
C ILE A 113 22.20 8.40 8.92
N GLN A 114 21.54 7.71 9.85
CA GLN A 114 20.79 8.32 10.94
C GLN A 114 21.67 9.12 11.92
N TYR A 115 22.97 8.89 11.98
CA TYR A 115 23.88 9.78 12.73
C TYR A 115 23.83 11.23 12.22
N GLY A 116 23.50 11.43 10.96
CA GLY A 116 23.31 12.75 10.36
C GLY A 116 21.95 13.40 10.65
N LEU A 117 21.03 12.71 11.32
CA LEU A 117 19.68 13.17 11.62
C LEU A 117 19.48 13.35 13.12
N PRO A 118 19.46 14.58 13.68
CA PRO A 118 19.37 14.83 15.12
C PRO A 118 18.13 14.25 15.80
N VAL A 119 17.06 14.03 15.04
CA VAL A 119 15.80 13.43 15.51
C VAL A 119 15.83 11.90 15.53
N ARG A 120 16.90 11.29 15.04
CA ARG A 120 17.12 9.85 15.01
C ARG A 120 18.30 9.46 15.91
N VAL A 121 18.18 8.31 16.52
CA VAL A 121 19.24 7.77 17.37
C VAL A 121 19.59 6.39 16.84
N PRO A 122 20.76 6.22 16.20
CA PRO A 122 21.23 4.94 15.72
C PRO A 122 21.33 3.92 16.84
N SER A 123 21.01 2.65 16.55
CA SER A 123 20.90 1.63 17.56
C SER A 123 21.39 0.27 17.08
N ARG A 124 22.25 -0.35 17.88
CA ARG A 124 22.69 -1.73 17.68
C ARG A 124 21.52 -2.73 17.76
N HIS A 125 20.56 -2.51 18.66
CA HIS A 125 19.41 -3.36 18.80
C HIS A 125 18.51 -3.32 17.56
N ASP A 126 18.31 -2.16 16.97
CA ASP A 126 17.53 -2.00 15.75
C ASP A 126 18.19 -2.75 14.59
N TRP A 127 19.50 -2.60 14.40
CA TRP A 127 20.24 -3.37 13.41
C TRP A 127 20.09 -4.90 13.59
N ILE A 128 20.19 -5.40 14.84
CA ILE A 128 20.03 -6.83 15.14
C ILE A 128 18.60 -7.28 14.81
N MET A 129 17.58 -6.54 15.23
CA MET A 129 16.17 -6.89 14.99
C MET A 129 15.81 -6.86 13.52
N ASN A 130 16.29 -5.86 12.78
CA ASN A 130 16.13 -5.74 11.33
C ASN A 130 16.80 -6.91 10.60
N SER A 131 18.03 -7.24 10.97
CA SER A 131 18.79 -8.36 10.39
C SER A 131 18.09 -9.70 10.66
N THR A 132 17.59 -9.88 11.88
CA THR A 132 16.82 -11.08 12.28
C THR A 132 15.50 -11.16 11.50
N GLY A 133 14.79 -10.04 11.34
CA GLY A 133 13.58 -9.95 10.52
C GLY A 133 13.83 -10.37 9.07
N ALA A 134 14.90 -9.87 8.45
CA ALA A 134 15.28 -10.26 7.09
C ALA A 134 15.62 -11.76 6.98
N LEU A 135 16.34 -12.32 7.95
CA LEU A 135 16.65 -13.75 7.99
C LEU A 135 15.37 -14.60 8.12
N VAL A 136 14.48 -14.25 9.06
CA VAL A 136 13.22 -14.97 9.26
C VAL A 136 12.33 -14.85 8.02
N GLY A 137 12.30 -13.69 7.36
CA GLY A 137 11.61 -13.53 6.08
C GLY A 137 12.15 -14.43 4.99
N ALA A 138 13.49 -14.56 4.89
CA ALA A 138 14.13 -15.46 3.92
C ALA A 138 13.84 -16.94 4.23
N LEU A 139 13.81 -17.33 5.50
CA LEU A 139 13.39 -18.67 5.93
C LEU A 139 11.93 -18.94 5.60
N ALA A 140 11.06 -17.97 5.81
CA ALA A 140 9.65 -18.06 5.44
C ALA A 140 9.47 -18.27 3.93
N ALA A 141 10.26 -17.58 3.07
CA ALA A 141 10.25 -17.79 1.63
C ALA A 141 10.57 -19.24 1.26
N LEU A 142 11.60 -19.82 1.89
CA LEU A 142 11.99 -21.22 1.66
C LEU A 142 10.90 -22.19 2.12
N LEU A 143 10.29 -21.92 3.27
CA LEU A 143 9.19 -22.73 3.80
C LEU A 143 7.96 -22.69 2.87
N LEU A 144 7.54 -21.51 2.42
CA LEU A 144 6.43 -21.32 1.48
C LEU A 144 6.69 -22.06 0.14
N LEU A 145 7.94 -22.05 -0.31
CA LEU A 145 8.33 -22.78 -1.53
C LEU A 145 8.25 -24.29 -1.31
N ARG A 146 8.76 -24.81 -0.19
CA ARG A 146 8.72 -26.24 0.15
C ARG A 146 7.31 -26.78 0.37
N LEU A 147 6.45 -25.98 0.98
CA LEU A 147 5.04 -26.31 1.20
C LEU A 147 4.19 -26.22 -0.07
N GLY A 148 4.75 -25.79 -1.19
CA GLY A 148 4.01 -25.63 -2.44
C GLY A 148 2.96 -24.50 -2.41
N VAL A 149 2.97 -23.65 -1.40
CA VAL A 149 2.01 -22.55 -1.24
C VAL A 149 2.04 -21.62 -2.45
N LEU A 150 3.23 -21.36 -3.01
CA LEU A 150 3.40 -20.50 -4.18
C LEU A 150 2.76 -21.11 -5.43
N ALA A 151 2.89 -22.42 -5.63
CA ALA A 151 2.28 -23.14 -6.76
C ALA A 151 0.76 -23.18 -6.59
N HIS A 152 0.28 -23.40 -5.37
CA HIS A 152 -1.15 -23.35 -5.06
C HIS A 152 -1.75 -21.93 -5.30
N TRP A 153 -1.03 -20.91 -4.86
CA TRP A 153 -1.42 -19.50 -5.11
C TRP A 153 -1.47 -19.17 -6.62
N GLN A 154 -0.49 -19.63 -7.40
CA GLN A 154 -0.48 -19.42 -8.86
C GLN A 154 -1.71 -20.06 -9.52
N ARG A 155 -2.04 -21.31 -9.15
CA ARG A 155 -3.26 -21.99 -9.65
C ARG A 155 -4.55 -21.25 -9.26
N LEU A 156 -4.67 -20.83 -7.99
CA LEU A 156 -5.80 -20.03 -7.54
C LEU A 156 -5.91 -18.72 -8.30
N ARG A 157 -4.79 -18.05 -8.50
CA ARG A 157 -4.75 -16.79 -9.24
C ARG A 157 -5.22 -16.96 -10.68
N GLU A 158 -4.81 -18.01 -11.38
CA GLU A 158 -5.25 -18.30 -12.77
C GLU A 158 -6.75 -18.61 -12.85
N VAL A 159 -7.31 -19.26 -11.84
CA VAL A 159 -8.75 -19.59 -11.78
C VAL A 159 -9.60 -18.38 -11.42
N ILE A 160 -9.14 -17.54 -10.52
CA ILE A 160 -9.92 -16.43 -9.93
C ILE A 160 -9.80 -15.16 -10.77
N PHE A 161 -8.55 -14.81 -11.17
CA PHE A 161 -8.25 -13.54 -11.82
C PHE A 161 -8.03 -13.67 -13.33
N VAL A 162 -8.16 -12.56 -14.02
CA VAL A 162 -7.74 -12.44 -15.43
C VAL A 162 -6.21 -12.27 -15.52
N PRO A 163 -5.62 -12.59 -16.69
CA PRO A 163 -4.21 -12.29 -16.95
C PRO A 163 -3.90 -10.80 -16.70
N HIS A 164 -2.71 -10.48 -16.20
CA HIS A 164 -2.24 -9.13 -15.92
C HIS A 164 -2.90 -8.43 -14.71
N GLY A 165 -3.58 -9.17 -13.81
CA GLY A 165 -4.21 -8.62 -12.59
C GLY A 165 -3.27 -8.22 -11.44
N THR A 166 -1.94 -8.19 -11.64
CA THR A 166 -0.97 -7.97 -10.54
C THR A 166 -1.09 -6.56 -9.95
N LEU A 167 -1.22 -5.55 -10.81
CA LEU A 167 -1.38 -4.15 -10.36
C LEU A 167 -2.69 -3.97 -9.59
N GLY A 168 -3.79 -4.51 -10.10
CA GLY A 168 -5.05 -4.42 -9.39
C GLY A 168 -5.06 -5.16 -8.05
N LEU A 169 -4.34 -6.29 -7.93
CA LEU A 169 -4.18 -6.96 -6.63
C LEU A 169 -3.37 -6.10 -5.64
N ALA A 170 -2.31 -5.45 -6.13
CA ALA A 170 -1.54 -4.50 -5.32
C ALA A 170 -2.41 -3.33 -4.84
N LEU A 171 -3.27 -2.78 -5.71
CA LEU A 171 -4.23 -1.75 -5.35
C LEU A 171 -5.23 -2.24 -4.29
N LEU A 172 -5.76 -3.46 -4.44
CA LEU A 172 -6.69 -4.01 -3.46
C LEU A 172 -6.05 -4.19 -2.08
N LEU A 173 -4.81 -4.65 -2.03
CA LEU A 173 -4.09 -4.86 -0.77
C LEU A 173 -3.62 -3.53 -0.14
N SER A 174 -3.35 -2.50 -0.93
CA SER A 174 -2.91 -1.19 -0.43
C SER A 174 -4.08 -0.31 0.03
N TRP A 175 -5.32 -0.55 -0.43
CA TRP A 175 -6.47 0.26 -0.05
C TRP A 175 -6.72 0.32 1.47
N PRO A 176 -6.80 -0.80 2.21
CA PRO A 176 -7.00 -0.73 3.66
C PRO A 176 -5.81 -0.10 4.38
N ILE A 177 -4.59 -0.15 3.81
CA ILE A 177 -3.42 0.54 4.36
C ILE A 177 -3.61 2.05 4.21
N GLY A 178 -4.09 2.53 3.05
CA GLY A 178 -4.42 3.94 2.84
C GLY A 178 -5.47 4.48 3.79
N LEU A 179 -6.42 3.64 4.24
CA LEU A 179 -7.44 4.00 5.22
C LEU A 179 -6.91 4.11 6.66
N LEU A 180 -5.70 3.62 6.94
CA LEU A 180 -5.08 3.84 8.26
C LEU A 180 -4.70 5.31 8.50
N PHE A 181 -4.54 6.09 7.45
CA PHE A 181 -4.57 7.56 7.54
C PHE A 181 -6.03 8.00 7.56
N PRO A 182 -6.51 8.67 8.63
CA PRO A 182 -7.93 9.01 8.76
C PRO A 182 -8.36 9.96 7.65
N PRO A 183 -9.29 9.54 6.76
CA PRO A 183 -9.86 10.41 5.74
C PRO A 183 -10.94 11.32 6.36
N PRO A 184 -11.25 12.48 5.77
CA PRO A 184 -12.31 13.38 6.26
C PRO A 184 -13.69 12.73 6.20
N VAL A 185 -13.91 11.80 5.26
CA VAL A 185 -15.11 10.97 5.16
C VAL A 185 -14.72 9.50 5.28
N PRO A 186 -15.36 8.71 6.15
CA PRO A 186 -15.04 7.29 6.31
C PRO A 186 -15.01 6.52 4.99
N LEU A 187 -14.01 5.68 4.80
CA LEU A 187 -13.70 4.88 3.61
C LEU A 187 -13.36 5.67 2.33
N ALA A 188 -13.50 6.98 2.30
CA ALA A 188 -13.30 7.82 1.13
C ALA A 188 -11.87 8.35 1.05
N THR A 189 -11.04 7.75 0.19
CA THR A 189 -9.70 8.25 -0.15
C THR A 189 -9.78 9.25 -1.30
N GLY A 190 -8.95 10.33 -1.31
CA GLY A 190 -8.99 11.31 -2.40
C GLY A 190 -8.41 12.68 -2.06
N GLN A 191 -7.95 12.91 -0.84
CA GLN A 191 -7.37 14.18 -0.36
C GLN A 191 -6.11 14.64 -1.13
N GLY A 192 -5.49 13.75 -1.91
CA GLY A 192 -4.28 14.10 -2.68
C GLY A 192 -4.49 15.19 -3.72
N LEU A 193 -5.73 15.42 -4.20
CA LEU A 193 -6.02 16.49 -5.14
C LEU A 193 -5.92 17.87 -4.49
N GLU A 194 -6.47 18.03 -3.30
CA GLU A 194 -6.38 19.27 -2.51
C GLU A 194 -4.91 19.66 -2.29
N ARG A 195 -4.09 18.72 -1.80
CA ARG A 195 -2.66 18.95 -1.60
C ARG A 195 -1.91 19.29 -2.88
N LEU A 196 -2.31 18.71 -4.01
CA LEU A 196 -1.74 19.05 -5.31
C LEU A 196 -2.12 20.48 -5.71
N LEU A 197 -3.37 20.87 -5.48
CA LEU A 197 -3.85 22.24 -5.77
C LEU A 197 -3.14 23.27 -4.89
N ASP A 198 -2.94 23.02 -3.61
CA ASP A 198 -2.19 23.88 -2.69
C ASP A 198 -0.72 24.05 -3.15
N ALA A 199 -0.09 22.92 -3.55
CA ALA A 199 1.27 22.96 -4.08
C ALA A 199 1.35 23.74 -5.39
N LEU A 200 0.36 23.60 -6.28
CA LEU A 200 0.26 24.37 -7.53
C LEU A 200 0.04 25.87 -7.25
N ASP A 201 -0.82 26.20 -6.31
CA ASP A 201 -1.05 27.58 -5.91
C ASP A 201 0.24 28.23 -5.42
N THR A 202 0.96 27.54 -4.54
CA THR A 202 2.27 28.00 -4.03
C THR A 202 3.31 28.19 -5.14
N VAL A 203 3.38 27.25 -6.10
CA VAL A 203 4.35 27.34 -7.23
C VAL A 203 3.98 28.46 -8.20
N LEU A 204 2.68 28.71 -8.37
CA LEU A 204 2.16 29.72 -9.30
C LEU A 204 1.93 31.07 -8.62
N GLU A 205 2.27 31.22 -7.35
CA GLU A 205 2.12 32.45 -6.59
C GLU A 205 2.76 33.64 -7.32
N GLY A 206 1.98 34.71 -7.51
CA GLY A 206 2.41 35.91 -8.24
C GLY A 206 2.42 35.77 -9.77
N SER A 207 2.03 34.62 -10.34
CA SER A 207 1.89 34.43 -11.78
C SER A 207 0.45 34.66 -12.26
N ALA A 208 0.26 34.99 -13.55
CA ALA A 208 -1.08 35.10 -14.14
C ALA A 208 -1.86 33.78 -14.19
N LEU A 209 -1.19 32.66 -13.97
CA LEU A 209 -1.80 31.33 -14.00
C LEU A 209 -2.44 30.95 -12.66
N GLN A 210 -2.11 31.63 -11.56
CA GLN A 210 -2.67 31.37 -10.23
C GLN A 210 -4.20 31.46 -10.20
N ILE A 211 -4.78 32.39 -10.99
CA ILE A 211 -6.25 32.59 -11.08
C ILE A 211 -7.00 31.34 -11.56
N TRP A 212 -6.32 30.41 -12.21
CA TRP A 212 -6.88 29.16 -12.72
C TRP A 212 -6.81 28.00 -11.70
N VAL A 213 -6.13 28.19 -10.57
CA VAL A 213 -6.07 27.17 -9.51
C VAL A 213 -7.35 27.30 -8.66
N PRO A 214 -8.20 26.26 -8.63
CA PRO A 214 -9.37 26.24 -7.77
C PRO A 214 -8.96 26.39 -6.30
N GLN A 215 -9.56 27.33 -5.59
CA GLN A 215 -9.33 27.50 -4.15
C GLN A 215 -10.46 26.76 -3.41
N PRO A 216 -10.17 25.65 -2.70
CA PRO A 216 -11.16 25.02 -1.84
C PRO A 216 -11.57 25.97 -0.71
N ASP A 217 -12.84 25.98 -0.37
CA ASP A 217 -13.29 26.71 0.82
C ASP A 217 -12.92 25.89 2.08
N PRO A 218 -12.01 26.37 2.94
CA PRO A 218 -11.58 25.66 4.14
C PRO A 218 -12.71 25.38 5.13
N HIS A 219 -13.83 26.12 5.00
CA HIS A 219 -15.00 26.02 5.88
C HIS A 219 -16.19 25.30 5.24
N ALA A 220 -16.01 24.71 4.04
CA ALA A 220 -17.06 23.96 3.37
C ALA A 220 -17.43 22.73 4.19
N SER A 221 -18.59 22.73 4.83
CA SER A 221 -19.16 21.55 5.48
C SER A 221 -19.87 20.68 4.46
N ILE A 222 -19.59 19.39 4.48
CA ILE A 222 -20.30 18.42 3.62
C ILE A 222 -21.74 18.27 4.14
N SER A 223 -22.72 18.33 3.23
CA SER A 223 -24.09 17.98 3.61
C SER A 223 -24.18 16.48 3.93
N PRO A 224 -25.04 16.05 4.86
CA PRO A 224 -25.20 14.63 5.21
C PRO A 224 -25.51 13.73 4.02
N GLY A 225 -26.22 14.25 3.01
CA GLY A 225 -26.52 13.53 1.77
C GLY A 225 -25.26 13.27 0.92
N VAL A 226 -24.37 14.23 0.82
CA VAL A 226 -23.09 14.09 0.11
C VAL A 226 -22.17 13.10 0.85
N GLU A 227 -22.15 13.14 2.19
CA GLU A 227 -21.41 12.19 3.01
C GLU A 227 -21.88 10.75 2.78
N VAL A 228 -23.19 10.49 2.74
CA VAL A 228 -23.79 9.19 2.37
C VAL A 228 -23.25 8.71 1.02
N ILE A 229 -23.23 9.57 0.00
CA ILE A 229 -22.75 9.24 -1.34
C ILE A 229 -21.23 8.95 -1.28
N ALA A 230 -20.45 9.77 -0.61
CA ALA A 230 -19.01 9.60 -0.49
C ALA A 230 -18.63 8.29 0.21
N VAL A 231 -19.33 7.92 1.30
CA VAL A 231 -19.15 6.62 1.98
C VAL A 231 -19.49 5.45 1.05
N ALA A 232 -20.62 5.54 0.33
CA ALA A 232 -21.01 4.51 -0.63
C ALA A 232 -19.96 4.33 -1.74
N LEU A 233 -19.48 5.42 -2.33
CA LEU A 233 -18.42 5.41 -3.34
C LEU A 233 -17.09 4.92 -2.77
N GLY A 234 -16.75 5.28 -1.54
CA GLY A 234 -15.56 4.81 -0.83
C GLY A 234 -15.55 3.29 -0.64
N LEU A 235 -16.68 2.70 -0.21
CA LEU A 235 -16.83 1.25 -0.14
C LEU A 235 -16.73 0.59 -1.53
N LEU A 236 -17.26 1.22 -2.55
CA LEU A 236 -17.23 0.70 -3.93
C LEU A 236 -15.85 0.87 -4.59
N ALA A 237 -14.99 1.75 -4.10
CA ALA A 237 -13.70 2.03 -4.70
C ALA A 237 -12.85 0.77 -4.97
N PRO A 238 -12.56 -0.12 -3.99
CA PRO A 238 -11.86 -1.38 -4.25
C PRO A 238 -12.70 -2.37 -5.05
N CYS A 239 -14.04 -2.27 -5.02
CA CYS A 239 -14.93 -3.13 -5.78
C CYS A 239 -14.81 -2.88 -7.28
N TRP A 240 -14.69 -1.63 -7.75
CA TRP A 240 -14.46 -1.30 -9.15
C TRP A 240 -13.19 -1.98 -9.68
N VAL A 241 -12.09 -1.90 -8.93
CA VAL A 241 -10.82 -2.54 -9.29
C VAL A 241 -10.95 -4.06 -9.32
N SER A 242 -11.55 -4.66 -8.29
CA SER A 242 -11.66 -6.11 -8.17
C SER A 242 -12.61 -6.73 -9.20
N PHE A 243 -13.78 -6.11 -9.46
CA PHE A 243 -14.80 -6.66 -10.36
C PHE A 243 -14.32 -6.73 -11.81
N VAL A 244 -13.44 -5.83 -12.22
CA VAL A 244 -12.79 -5.88 -13.53
C VAL A 244 -11.84 -7.06 -13.65
N MET A 245 -11.19 -7.45 -12.55
CA MET A 245 -10.20 -8.53 -12.52
C MET A 245 -10.83 -9.92 -12.31
N LEU A 246 -11.98 -10.00 -11.65
CA LEU A 246 -12.60 -11.25 -11.23
C LEU A 246 -13.46 -11.83 -12.34
N ARG A 247 -13.31 -13.16 -12.56
CA ARG A 247 -14.00 -13.88 -13.62
C ARG A 247 -15.46 -14.22 -13.32
N ARG A 248 -15.77 -14.52 -12.05
CA ARG A 248 -17.07 -15.05 -11.62
C ARG A 248 -17.77 -14.08 -10.66
N VAL A 249 -19.08 -13.95 -10.80
CA VAL A 249 -19.93 -13.11 -9.93
C VAL A 249 -19.77 -13.46 -8.45
N ARG A 250 -19.72 -14.74 -8.09
CA ARG A 250 -19.51 -15.17 -6.70
C ARG A 250 -18.25 -14.59 -6.09
N HIS A 251 -17.14 -14.49 -6.85
CA HIS A 251 -15.90 -13.92 -6.35
C HIS A 251 -16.01 -12.40 -6.17
N ARG A 252 -16.78 -11.72 -7.02
CA ARG A 252 -17.09 -10.29 -6.89
C ARG A 252 -17.90 -10.02 -5.62
N LEU A 253 -18.93 -10.84 -5.34
CA LEU A 253 -19.73 -10.73 -4.11
C LEU A 253 -18.88 -11.01 -2.85
N VAL A 254 -18.01 -12.02 -2.88
CA VAL A 254 -17.04 -12.25 -1.77
C VAL A 254 -16.13 -11.05 -1.59
N THR A 255 -15.63 -10.46 -2.67
CA THR A 255 -14.75 -9.28 -2.57
C THR A 255 -15.49 -8.07 -2.04
N LEU A 256 -16.78 -7.90 -2.35
CA LEU A 256 -17.62 -6.84 -1.76
C LEU A 256 -17.72 -7.02 -0.23
N GLY A 257 -17.94 -8.24 0.25
CA GLY A 257 -17.94 -8.53 1.68
C GLY A 257 -16.56 -8.29 2.34
N LEU A 258 -15.47 -8.67 1.65
CA LEU A 258 -14.11 -8.41 2.12
C LEU A 258 -13.77 -6.90 2.10
N ALA A 259 -14.27 -6.13 1.13
CA ALA A 259 -14.11 -4.69 1.09
C ALA A 259 -14.84 -4.02 2.26
N LEU A 260 -16.06 -4.46 2.58
CA LEU A 260 -16.78 -3.99 3.76
C LEU A 260 -16.00 -4.28 5.05
N LEU A 261 -15.62 -5.54 5.27
CA LEU A 261 -14.89 -5.94 6.47
C LEU A 261 -13.53 -5.26 6.58
N GLY A 262 -12.79 -5.18 5.47
CA GLY A 262 -11.49 -4.53 5.40
C GLY A 262 -11.57 -3.02 5.61
N GLY A 263 -12.58 -2.38 5.02
CA GLY A 263 -12.83 -0.93 5.17
C GLY A 263 -13.24 -0.58 6.60
N VAL A 264 -14.24 -1.26 7.14
CA VAL A 264 -14.69 -1.08 8.53
C VAL A 264 -13.54 -1.37 9.51
N GLY A 265 -12.83 -2.48 9.31
CA GLY A 265 -11.70 -2.85 10.16
C GLY A 265 -10.55 -1.84 10.10
N ALA A 266 -10.16 -1.40 8.91
CA ALA A 266 -9.08 -0.42 8.73
C ALA A 266 -9.47 0.95 9.30
N THR A 267 -10.69 1.43 9.07
CA THR A 267 -11.17 2.71 9.63
C THR A 267 -11.28 2.65 11.15
N THR A 268 -11.82 1.56 11.71
CA THR A 268 -11.86 1.36 13.17
C THR A 268 -10.44 1.31 13.77
N LEU A 269 -9.52 0.60 13.12
CA LEU A 269 -8.12 0.54 13.54
C LEU A 269 -7.45 1.92 13.43
N SER A 270 -7.74 2.67 12.36
CA SER A 270 -7.25 4.03 12.18
C SER A 270 -7.68 4.93 13.34
N THR A 271 -8.97 4.95 13.67
CA THR A 271 -9.48 5.77 14.77
C THR A 271 -8.97 5.33 16.14
N LEU A 272 -8.86 4.02 16.37
CA LEU A 272 -8.30 3.47 17.59
C LEU A 272 -6.83 3.88 17.79
N LEU A 273 -6.04 3.84 16.73
CA LEU A 273 -4.61 4.17 16.78
C LEU A 273 -4.37 5.68 16.92
N ASN A 274 -5.22 6.50 16.30
CA ASN A 274 -5.05 7.96 16.30
C ASN A 274 -5.67 8.63 17.52
N PHE A 275 -6.83 8.15 17.99
CA PHE A 275 -7.62 8.79 19.04
C PHE A 275 -7.74 7.98 20.33
N GLY A 276 -7.32 6.73 20.30
CA GLY A 276 -7.42 5.83 21.44
C GLY A 276 -8.67 4.93 21.42
N PRO A 277 -8.69 3.90 22.29
CA PRO A 277 -9.73 2.85 22.28
C PRO A 277 -11.15 3.39 22.55
N GLU A 278 -11.27 4.51 23.27
CA GLU A 278 -12.55 5.16 23.60
C GLU A 278 -13.25 5.71 22.33
N HIS A 279 -12.47 6.05 21.29
CA HIS A 279 -12.92 6.66 20.04
C HIS A 279 -12.93 5.69 18.85
N ALA A 280 -12.71 4.40 19.10
CA ALA A 280 -12.57 3.40 18.01
C ALA A 280 -13.74 3.38 17.02
N LEU A 281 -14.94 3.72 17.45
CA LEU A 281 -16.16 3.77 16.64
C LEU A 281 -16.67 5.19 16.36
N SER A 282 -15.91 6.24 16.68
CA SER A 282 -16.35 7.64 16.47
C SER A 282 -16.54 8.00 15.00
N TRP A 283 -15.98 7.22 14.08
CA TRP A 283 -16.19 7.34 12.65
C TRP A 283 -17.60 6.93 12.17
N LEU A 284 -18.38 6.21 13.03
CA LEU A 284 -19.75 5.78 12.75
C LEU A 284 -20.75 6.92 12.96
N THR A 285 -20.66 7.95 12.12
CA THR A 285 -21.62 9.05 12.07
C THR A 285 -22.97 8.60 11.47
N PRO A 286 -24.09 9.32 11.69
CA PRO A 286 -25.40 8.93 11.15
C PRO A 286 -25.44 8.69 9.64
N PRO A 287 -24.70 9.41 8.75
CA PRO A 287 -24.66 9.15 7.31
C PRO A 287 -23.94 7.85 6.91
N VAL A 288 -23.05 7.33 7.76
CA VAL A 288 -22.19 6.18 7.40
C VAL A 288 -23.00 4.91 7.16
N LEU A 289 -23.93 4.56 8.04
CA LEU A 289 -24.72 3.34 7.87
C LEU A 289 -25.56 3.33 6.59
N PRO A 290 -26.33 4.38 6.26
CA PRO A 290 -27.01 4.48 4.96
C PRO A 290 -26.04 4.37 3.78
N GLY A 291 -24.87 5.04 3.86
CA GLY A 291 -23.86 4.99 2.82
C GLY A 291 -23.31 3.56 2.59
N LEU A 292 -22.99 2.84 3.66
CA LEU A 292 -22.57 1.42 3.57
C LEU A 292 -23.66 0.52 2.96
N LEU A 293 -24.92 0.70 3.37
CA LEU A 293 -26.04 -0.07 2.84
C LEU A 293 -26.24 0.20 1.34
N ILE A 294 -26.23 1.46 0.93
CA ILE A 294 -26.32 1.83 -0.50
C ILE A 294 -25.14 1.23 -1.26
N GLY A 295 -23.91 1.36 -0.75
CA GLY A 295 -22.72 0.79 -1.35
C GLY A 295 -22.81 -0.73 -1.51
N LEU A 296 -23.35 -1.46 -0.51
CA LEU A 296 -23.57 -2.90 -0.58
C LEU A 296 -24.61 -3.28 -1.66
N VAL A 297 -25.75 -2.61 -1.68
CA VAL A 297 -26.82 -2.89 -2.65
C VAL A 297 -26.34 -2.60 -4.09
N VAL A 298 -25.74 -1.43 -4.31
CA VAL A 298 -25.17 -1.04 -5.60
C VAL A 298 -24.03 -1.98 -5.99
N GLY A 299 -23.12 -2.31 -5.07
CA GLY A 299 -22.01 -3.24 -5.30
C GLY A 299 -22.50 -4.63 -5.69
N ALA A 300 -23.55 -5.13 -5.03
CA ALA A 300 -24.17 -6.40 -5.40
C ALA A 300 -24.75 -6.36 -6.83
N ALA A 301 -25.46 -5.29 -7.20
CA ALA A 301 -25.96 -5.11 -8.57
C ALA A 301 -24.84 -5.02 -9.61
N LEU A 302 -23.79 -4.24 -9.32
CA LEU A 302 -22.61 -4.09 -10.19
C LEU A 302 -21.85 -5.40 -10.41
N ALA A 303 -21.93 -6.35 -9.47
CA ALA A 303 -21.26 -7.65 -9.59
C ALA A 303 -21.74 -8.45 -10.82
N PHE A 304 -22.93 -8.17 -11.36
CA PHE A 304 -23.49 -8.84 -12.53
C PHE A 304 -23.14 -8.14 -13.85
N LEU A 305 -22.62 -6.93 -13.81
CA LEU A 305 -22.31 -6.15 -15.02
C LEU A 305 -21.06 -6.66 -15.76
N PRO A 306 -21.00 -6.44 -17.09
CA PRO A 306 -19.81 -6.75 -17.87
C PRO A 306 -18.63 -5.85 -17.46
N ARG A 307 -17.41 -6.40 -17.51
CA ARG A 307 -16.18 -5.75 -16.98
C ARG A 307 -15.92 -4.36 -17.52
N ARG A 308 -16.16 -4.14 -18.83
CA ARG A 308 -15.95 -2.83 -19.45
C ARG A 308 -16.90 -1.77 -18.91
N LEU A 309 -18.17 -2.15 -18.70
CA LEU A 309 -19.13 -1.24 -18.11
C LEU A 309 -18.77 -0.93 -16.65
N VAL A 310 -18.34 -1.95 -15.90
CA VAL A 310 -17.81 -1.76 -14.54
C VAL A 310 -16.61 -0.80 -14.55
N ALA A 311 -15.67 -0.98 -15.48
CA ALA A 311 -14.50 -0.09 -15.56
C ALA A 311 -14.89 1.36 -15.91
N ALA A 312 -15.81 1.56 -16.86
CA ALA A 312 -16.28 2.89 -17.25
C ALA A 312 -17.04 3.59 -16.11
N LEU A 313 -17.98 2.87 -15.47
CA LEU A 313 -18.72 3.39 -14.31
C LEU A 313 -17.76 3.66 -13.13
N GLY A 314 -16.76 2.80 -12.94
CA GLY A 314 -15.74 2.98 -11.91
C GLY A 314 -14.88 4.23 -12.13
N LEU A 315 -14.52 4.55 -13.38
CA LEU A 315 -13.84 5.81 -13.72
C LEU A 315 -14.69 7.02 -13.31
N MET A 316 -15.97 7.02 -13.70
CA MET A 316 -16.89 8.11 -13.36
C MET A 316 -17.07 8.23 -11.83
N ALA A 317 -17.28 7.11 -11.15
CA ALA A 317 -17.51 7.05 -9.70
C ALA A 317 -16.29 7.50 -8.90
N LEU A 318 -15.08 7.04 -9.26
CA LEU A 318 -13.86 7.45 -8.58
C LEU A 318 -13.50 8.92 -8.86
N THR A 319 -13.75 9.42 -10.08
CA THR A 319 -13.58 10.84 -10.39
C THR A 319 -14.53 11.69 -9.54
N LEU A 320 -15.80 11.27 -9.42
CA LEU A 320 -16.76 11.94 -8.56
C LEU A 320 -16.33 11.89 -7.09
N LEU A 321 -15.85 10.74 -6.60
CA LEU A 321 -15.36 10.60 -5.23
C LEU A 321 -14.22 11.57 -4.95
N VAL A 322 -13.21 11.62 -5.82
CA VAL A 322 -12.07 12.55 -5.68
C VAL A 322 -12.55 14.00 -5.70
N ALA A 323 -13.48 14.35 -6.60
CA ALA A 323 -14.04 15.70 -6.68
C ALA A 323 -14.85 16.07 -5.43
N LEU A 324 -15.60 15.13 -4.85
CA LEU A 324 -16.33 15.37 -3.61
C LEU A 324 -15.39 15.59 -2.43
N ILE A 325 -14.37 14.72 -2.29
CA ILE A 325 -13.42 14.78 -1.19
C ILE A 325 -12.53 16.02 -1.28
N SER A 326 -12.16 16.48 -2.47
CA SER A 326 -11.36 17.71 -2.64
C SER A 326 -12.12 19.02 -2.29
N GLN A 327 -13.43 18.94 -2.15
CA GLN A 327 -14.26 20.07 -1.72
C GLN A 327 -14.65 20.01 -0.23
N THR A 328 -14.19 18.98 0.48
CA THR A 328 -14.41 18.87 1.91
C THR A 328 -13.33 19.67 2.62
N GLY A 329 -13.73 20.72 3.35
CA GLY A 329 -12.82 21.40 4.26
C GLY A 329 -12.33 20.46 5.38
N ASP A 330 -11.34 20.91 6.12
CA ASP A 330 -10.86 20.21 7.32
C ASP A 330 -12.03 20.01 8.30
N ASP A 331 -12.51 18.75 8.42
CA ASP A 331 -13.48 18.38 9.43
C ASP A 331 -12.82 18.57 10.82
N PRO A 332 -13.51 19.16 11.82
CA PRO A 332 -13.01 19.26 13.19
C PRO A 332 -12.48 17.93 13.75
N TYR A 333 -13.08 16.80 13.36
CA TYR A 333 -12.62 15.46 13.70
C TYR A 333 -11.24 15.17 13.10
N PHE A 334 -11.00 15.57 11.86
CA PHE A 334 -9.73 15.37 11.15
C PHE A 334 -8.64 16.34 11.67
N ALA A 335 -8.98 17.60 11.94
CA ALA A 335 -8.05 18.57 12.52
C ALA A 335 -7.55 18.13 13.89
N LEU A 336 -8.44 17.62 14.76
CA LEU A 336 -8.07 17.04 16.05
C LEU A 336 -7.17 15.81 15.88
N SER A 337 -7.34 15.03 14.79
CA SER A 337 -6.48 13.90 14.49
C SER A 337 -5.08 14.32 14.07
N LEU A 338 -4.95 15.37 13.26
CA LEU A 338 -3.64 15.87 12.86
C LEU A 338 -2.83 16.37 14.05
N ASP A 339 -3.46 17.12 14.97
CA ASP A 339 -2.80 17.59 16.20
C ASP A 339 -2.39 16.44 17.14
N GLY A 340 -3.21 15.41 17.24
CA GLY A 340 -2.89 14.18 17.97
C GLY A 340 -1.78 13.37 17.30
N TRP A 341 -1.68 13.48 16.00
CA TRP A 341 -0.76 12.78 15.12
C TRP A 341 0.67 13.30 15.24
N GLU A 342 0.86 14.60 15.26
CA GLU A 342 2.18 15.20 15.48
C GLU A 342 2.79 14.81 16.83
N ARG A 343 1.95 14.36 17.78
CA ARG A 343 2.35 13.93 19.13
C ARG A 343 2.30 12.41 19.35
N GLY A 344 1.74 11.63 18.41
CA GLY A 344 1.46 10.19 18.56
C GLY A 344 2.64 9.28 18.30
N ARG A 345 2.60 8.06 18.92
CA ARG A 345 3.64 7.03 18.81
C ARG A 345 3.80 6.40 17.44
N PHE A 346 2.85 6.61 16.50
CA PHE A 346 2.78 5.94 15.20
C PHE A 346 3.20 6.81 14.01
N ILE A 347 3.79 7.98 14.22
CA ILE A 347 4.21 8.94 13.19
C ILE A 347 4.96 8.29 12.01
N ARG A 348 5.74 7.24 12.25
CA ARG A 348 6.57 6.58 11.22
C ARG A 348 5.76 5.83 10.15
N PHE A 349 4.64 5.19 10.54
CA PHE A 349 3.79 4.44 9.61
C PHE A 349 2.76 5.33 8.92
N HIS A 350 2.41 6.41 9.52
CA HIS A 350 1.42 7.35 9.04
C HIS A 350 1.83 7.98 7.69
N GLY A 351 3.06 8.41 7.52
CA GLY A 351 3.50 8.97 6.24
C GLY A 351 3.27 8.01 5.07
N VAL A 352 3.53 6.72 5.25
CA VAL A 352 3.28 5.71 4.20
C VAL A 352 1.79 5.53 3.95
N ALA A 353 0.97 5.40 5.00
CA ALA A 353 -0.48 5.26 4.87
C ALA A 353 -1.10 6.49 4.20
N GLN A 354 -0.64 7.68 4.57
CA GLN A 354 -1.02 8.96 3.98
C GLN A 354 -0.73 9.00 2.47
N TRP A 355 0.50 8.72 2.07
CA TRP A 355 0.86 8.70 0.66
C TRP A 355 0.09 7.65 -0.13
N ILE A 356 -0.11 6.47 0.44
CA ILE A 356 -0.94 5.44 -0.18
C ILE A 356 -2.38 5.96 -0.34
N GLY A 357 -2.99 6.52 0.71
CA GLY A 357 -4.35 7.07 0.66
C GLY A 357 -4.52 8.17 -0.38
N TRP A 358 -3.53 9.05 -0.51
CA TRP A 358 -3.54 10.14 -1.49
C TRP A 358 -3.36 9.66 -2.93
N ILE A 359 -2.46 8.73 -3.19
CA ILE A 359 -2.13 8.24 -4.53
C ILE A 359 -3.11 7.17 -5.01
N TRP A 360 -3.71 6.41 -4.09
CA TRP A 360 -4.52 5.24 -4.41
C TRP A 360 -5.64 5.50 -5.42
N PRO A 361 -6.51 6.51 -5.29
CA PRO A 361 -7.60 6.74 -6.23
C PRO A 361 -7.09 7.07 -7.64
N PHE A 362 -5.98 7.81 -7.76
CA PHE A 362 -5.36 8.12 -9.07
C PHE A 362 -4.76 6.87 -9.72
N ALA A 363 -4.12 6.02 -8.95
CA ALA A 363 -3.60 4.74 -9.43
C ALA A 363 -4.74 3.79 -9.83
N ALA A 364 -5.87 3.79 -9.10
CA ALA A 364 -7.06 3.04 -9.45
C ALA A 364 -7.73 3.60 -10.73
N LEU A 365 -7.82 4.91 -10.89
CA LEU A 365 -8.30 5.56 -12.12
C LEU A 365 -7.45 5.16 -13.32
N LEU A 366 -6.11 5.24 -13.20
CA LEU A 366 -5.19 4.82 -14.27
C LEU A 366 -5.38 3.33 -14.60
N PHE A 367 -5.51 2.48 -13.59
CA PHE A 367 -5.77 1.05 -13.79
C PHE A 367 -7.07 0.81 -14.56
N LEU A 368 -8.17 1.46 -14.16
CA LEU A 368 -9.47 1.32 -14.83
C LEU A 368 -9.44 1.87 -16.27
N LEU A 369 -8.73 2.98 -16.50
CA LEU A 369 -8.55 3.56 -17.83
C LEU A 369 -7.85 2.58 -18.77
N ILE A 370 -6.78 1.93 -18.30
CA ILE A 370 -6.07 0.89 -19.05
C ILE A 370 -7.03 -0.28 -19.39
N GLN A 371 -7.93 -0.65 -18.46
CA GLN A 371 -8.88 -1.74 -18.71
C GLN A 371 -9.97 -1.37 -19.71
N VAL A 372 -10.39 -0.10 -19.77
CA VAL A 372 -11.32 0.40 -20.80
C VAL A 372 -10.64 0.48 -22.16
N ALA A 373 -9.41 0.99 -22.21
CA ALA A 373 -8.64 1.18 -23.43
C ALA A 373 -8.11 -0.14 -24.05
N ALA A 374 -8.04 -1.22 -23.27
CA ALA A 374 -7.49 -2.49 -23.74
C ALA A 374 -8.24 -3.01 -24.99
N PRO A 375 -7.55 -3.29 -26.12
CA PRO A 375 -8.17 -3.75 -27.34
C PRO A 375 -8.88 -5.10 -27.15
N HIS A 376 -9.99 -5.28 -27.87
CA HIS A 376 -10.67 -6.58 -27.94
C HIS A 376 -9.73 -7.57 -28.64
N ARG A 377 -9.15 -8.52 -27.93
CA ARG A 377 -8.64 -9.73 -28.60
C ARG A 377 -9.85 -10.49 -29.14
N ILE A 378 -10.21 -10.23 -30.39
CA ILE A 378 -11.10 -11.10 -31.18
C ILE A 378 -10.37 -12.46 -31.19
N ARG A 379 -10.95 -13.49 -30.56
CA ARG A 379 -10.50 -14.85 -30.74
C ARG A 379 -10.60 -15.11 -32.25
N ALA A 380 -9.45 -15.23 -32.91
CA ALA A 380 -9.44 -15.73 -34.28
C ALA A 380 -10.23 -17.07 -34.30
N PRO A 381 -11.16 -17.26 -35.23
CA PRO A 381 -11.84 -18.53 -35.36
C PRO A 381 -10.81 -19.62 -35.58
N ALA A 382 -10.92 -20.71 -34.80
CA ALA A 382 -10.08 -21.86 -34.97
C ALA A 382 -10.18 -22.31 -36.44
N THR A 383 -9.08 -22.21 -37.18
CA THR A 383 -8.99 -22.76 -38.53
C THR A 383 -9.30 -24.24 -38.45
N PRO A 384 -10.32 -24.77 -39.16
CA PRO A 384 -10.57 -26.20 -39.17
C PRO A 384 -9.34 -26.89 -39.78
N SER A 385 -8.78 -27.84 -39.03
CA SER A 385 -7.71 -28.72 -39.53
C SER A 385 -8.24 -29.43 -40.80
N ARG A 386 -7.71 -29.06 -41.93
CA ARG A 386 -7.88 -29.87 -43.16
C ARG A 386 -7.19 -31.20 -42.90
N SER A 387 -7.98 -32.20 -42.58
CA SER A 387 -7.60 -33.62 -42.77
C SER A 387 -7.55 -33.88 -44.25
N GLY A 388 -6.36 -34.04 -44.78
CA GLY A 388 -6.03 -34.62 -46.06
C GLY A 388 -5.14 -35.84 -45.80
#